data_6e85e3a05eee83c46fd40e5cf7f4fdd0
#
_entry.id   6e85e3a05eee83c46fd40e5cf7f4fdd0
#
_cell.length_a   1.000
_cell.length_b   1.000
_cell.length_c   1.000
_cell.angle_alpha   90.00
_cell.angle_beta   90.00
_cell.angle_gamma   90.00
#
_symmetry.space_group_name_H-M   'P 1'
#
loop_
_entity.id
_entity.type
_entity.pdbx_description
1 polymer ?
#
loop_
_entity_poly.entity_id
_entity_poly.type
_entity_poly.pdbx_seq_one_letter_code
_entity_poly.pdbx_strand_id
1 'polypeptide(L)'
;MLPDTVNGLPLHPLTVHAPVVLIPLAALLGVAFAVPALRAWSRLPLALVSVGAAVAAFVSVQSGHSFKESLQLSGSLEELLDRHEALAEQLLWMIIAYAVLAVVAAAVAGRSEARGAEPDSRRGAPPARRGSLGVVGVVLSVLLVAGGAAVTYQTYRVGELGSEALWGTTG
;
A
#
# COMPACT_ATOMS: atom_id res chain seq x y z
N MET A 1 2.04 23.42 -4.45
CA MET A 1 3.01 22.75 -5.34
C MET A 1 4.14 22.23 -4.46
N LEU A 2 4.59 20.98 -4.68
CA LEU A 2 5.79 20.47 -4.02
C LEU A 2 7.02 21.13 -4.67
N PRO A 3 8.13 21.31 -3.93
CA PRO A 3 9.37 21.82 -4.53
C PRO A 3 9.93 20.81 -5.53
N ASP A 4 10.47 21.27 -6.66
CA ASP A 4 11.02 20.41 -7.69
C ASP A 4 12.34 19.74 -7.27
N THR A 5 13.07 20.38 -6.35
CA THR A 5 14.36 19.89 -5.84
C THR A 5 14.49 20.06 -4.33
N VAL A 6 15.23 19.14 -3.70
CA VAL A 6 15.68 19.23 -2.30
C VAL A 6 17.21 19.11 -2.29
N ASN A 7 17.90 20.11 -1.76
CA ASN A 7 19.37 20.20 -1.75
C ASN A 7 20.00 20.01 -3.15
N GLY A 8 19.33 20.52 -4.20
CA GLY A 8 19.82 20.42 -5.57
C GLY A 8 19.55 19.07 -6.25
N LEU A 9 18.91 18.12 -5.57
CA LEU A 9 18.51 16.85 -6.15
C LEU A 9 17.02 16.87 -6.52
N PRO A 10 16.61 16.31 -7.67
CA PRO A 10 15.20 16.20 -8.02
C PRO A 10 14.40 15.44 -6.94
N LEU A 11 13.24 15.97 -6.56
CA LEU A 11 12.43 15.41 -5.48
C LEU A 11 11.88 14.02 -5.85
N HIS A 12 11.46 13.82 -7.09
CA HIS A 12 10.83 12.57 -7.53
C HIS A 12 11.70 11.33 -7.31
N PRO A 13 12.98 11.26 -7.74
CA PRO A 13 13.85 10.10 -7.47
C PRO A 13 14.05 9.81 -5.98
N LEU A 14 13.93 10.82 -5.11
CA LEU A 14 14.04 10.63 -3.67
C LEU A 14 12.76 10.02 -3.08
N THR A 15 11.60 10.47 -3.55
CA THR A 15 10.29 10.06 -2.99
C THR A 15 9.86 8.66 -3.42
N VAL A 16 10.23 8.18 -4.62
CA VAL A 16 9.80 6.87 -5.15
C VAL A 16 10.30 5.68 -4.33
N HIS A 17 11.39 5.85 -3.57
CA HIS A 17 11.91 4.77 -2.73
C HIS A 17 10.95 4.38 -1.60
N ALA A 18 10.19 5.34 -1.07
CA ALA A 18 9.26 5.08 0.03
C ALA A 18 8.10 4.14 -0.39
N PRO A 19 7.32 4.39 -1.45
CA PRO A 19 6.25 3.48 -1.86
C PRO A 19 6.79 2.12 -2.32
N VAL A 20 7.96 2.05 -2.98
CA VAL A 20 8.58 0.78 -3.42
C VAL A 20 8.86 -0.15 -2.25
N VAL A 21 9.19 0.39 -1.07
CA VAL A 21 9.43 -0.39 0.16
C VAL A 21 8.13 -0.61 0.94
N LEU A 22 7.32 0.44 1.13
CA LEU A 22 6.15 0.38 2.00
C LEU A 22 5.02 -0.47 1.42
N ILE A 23 4.84 -0.50 0.09
CA ILE A 23 3.77 -1.29 -0.54
C ILE A 23 3.98 -2.80 -0.34
N PRO A 24 5.14 -3.40 -0.67
CA PRO A 24 5.39 -4.81 -0.37
C PRO A 24 5.34 -5.13 1.12
N LEU A 25 5.82 -4.21 1.98
CA LEU A 25 5.73 -4.38 3.43
C LEU A 25 4.27 -4.42 3.90
N ALA A 26 3.40 -3.55 3.38
CA ALA A 26 1.97 -3.58 3.66
C ALA A 26 1.33 -4.90 3.20
N ALA A 27 1.72 -5.42 2.03
CA ALA A 27 1.26 -6.71 1.53
C ALA A 27 1.68 -7.87 2.45
N LEU A 28 2.93 -7.89 2.93
CA LEU A 28 3.42 -8.89 3.88
C LEU A 28 2.67 -8.81 5.23
N LEU A 29 2.36 -7.60 5.71
CA LEU A 29 1.55 -7.42 6.90
C LEU A 29 0.10 -7.89 6.68
N GLY A 30 -0.44 -7.75 5.46
CA GLY A 30 -1.73 -8.33 5.07
C GLY A 30 -1.73 -9.86 5.13
N VAL A 31 -0.66 -10.50 4.69
CA VAL A 31 -0.46 -11.94 4.85
C VAL A 31 -0.36 -12.33 6.33
N ALA A 32 0.39 -11.58 7.13
CA ALA A 32 0.49 -11.80 8.57
C ALA A 32 -0.88 -11.66 9.26
N PHE A 33 -1.70 -10.68 8.86
CA PHE A 33 -3.07 -10.50 9.35
C PHE A 33 -3.98 -11.70 9.02
N ALA A 34 -3.78 -12.36 7.89
CA ALA A 34 -4.54 -13.54 7.50
C ALA A 34 -4.27 -14.73 8.44
N VAL A 35 -3.09 -14.79 9.09
CA VAL A 35 -2.74 -15.81 10.07
C VAL A 35 -3.37 -15.47 11.43
N PRO A 36 -4.30 -16.30 11.98
CA PRO A 36 -5.02 -15.97 13.21
C PRO A 36 -4.11 -15.64 14.41
N ALA A 37 -2.98 -16.33 14.53
CA ALA A 37 -2.02 -16.14 15.63
C ALA A 37 -1.29 -14.78 15.55
N LEU A 38 -1.14 -14.19 14.37
CA LEU A 38 -0.43 -12.94 14.13
C LEU A 38 -1.37 -11.73 14.00
N ARG A 39 -2.68 -11.97 13.87
CA ARG A 39 -3.68 -10.94 13.55
C ARG A 39 -3.70 -9.79 14.55
N ALA A 40 -3.71 -10.08 15.84
CA ALA A 40 -3.73 -9.06 16.89
C ALA A 40 -2.51 -8.14 16.83
N TRP A 41 -1.34 -8.71 16.59
CA TRP A 41 -0.09 -7.97 16.45
C TRP A 41 -0.02 -7.16 15.16
N SER A 42 -0.38 -7.76 14.02
CA SER A 42 -0.20 -7.15 12.69
C SER A 42 -1.24 -6.08 12.34
N ARG A 43 -2.40 -6.05 12.99
CA ARG A 43 -3.52 -5.14 12.62
C ARG A 43 -3.14 -3.66 12.60
N LEU A 44 -2.43 -3.16 13.61
CA LEU A 44 -2.02 -1.76 13.68
C LEU A 44 -0.86 -1.44 12.73
N PRO A 45 0.24 -2.22 12.69
CA PRO A 45 1.27 -2.06 11.66
C PRO A 45 0.72 -2.10 10.24
N LEU A 46 -0.20 -3.02 9.93
CA LEU A 46 -0.85 -3.11 8.61
C LEU A 46 -1.56 -1.80 8.24
N ALA A 47 -2.39 -1.28 9.14
CA ALA A 47 -3.12 -0.03 8.89
C ALA A 47 -2.16 1.16 8.71
N LEU A 48 -1.19 1.32 9.61
CA LEU A 48 -0.24 2.43 9.58
C LEU A 48 0.66 2.40 8.35
N VAL A 49 1.22 1.23 8.03
CA VAL A 49 2.12 1.08 6.86
C VAL A 49 1.33 1.26 5.56
N SER A 50 0.10 0.75 5.47
CA SER A 50 -0.73 0.94 4.27
C SER A 50 -1.11 2.41 4.04
N VAL A 51 -1.47 3.14 5.10
CA VAL A 51 -1.72 4.59 5.01
C VAL A 51 -0.44 5.34 4.64
N GLY A 52 0.69 5.00 5.28
CA GLY A 52 2.00 5.58 4.94
C GLY A 52 2.39 5.32 3.49
N ALA A 53 2.14 4.11 2.97
CA ALA A 53 2.38 3.75 1.57
C ALA A 53 1.51 4.58 0.61
N ALA A 54 0.22 4.79 0.94
CA ALA A 54 -0.67 5.61 0.13
C ALA A 54 -0.23 7.09 0.11
N VAL A 55 0.18 7.63 1.25
CA VAL A 55 0.73 9.00 1.34
C VAL A 55 2.04 9.11 0.53
N ALA A 56 2.95 8.15 0.67
CA ALA A 56 4.20 8.14 -0.07
C ALA A 56 3.97 8.03 -1.59
N ALA A 57 3.03 7.18 -2.04
CA ALA A 57 2.66 7.07 -3.45
C ALA A 57 2.05 8.39 -3.97
N PHE A 58 1.18 9.04 -3.20
CA PHE A 58 0.63 10.35 -3.55
C PHE A 58 1.73 11.40 -3.74
N VAL A 59 2.68 11.51 -2.80
CA VAL A 59 3.81 12.44 -2.90
C VAL A 59 4.67 12.12 -4.12
N SER A 60 4.90 10.83 -4.41
CA SER A 60 5.70 10.40 -5.57
C SER A 60 5.02 10.75 -6.89
N VAL A 61 3.70 10.56 -7.02
CA VAL A 61 2.94 10.94 -8.23
C VAL A 61 3.01 12.46 -8.42
N GLN A 62 2.74 13.24 -7.37
CA GLN A 62 2.78 14.71 -7.47
C GLN A 62 4.17 15.26 -7.82
N SER A 63 5.22 14.70 -7.24
CA SER A 63 6.59 15.09 -7.59
C SER A 63 6.99 14.63 -9.00
N GLY A 64 6.39 13.53 -9.50
CA GLY A 64 6.57 13.04 -10.86
C GLY A 64 6.00 13.98 -11.91
N HIS A 65 4.79 14.51 -11.69
CA HIS A 65 4.18 15.51 -12.56
C HIS A 65 5.06 16.76 -12.69
N SER A 66 5.48 17.35 -11.54
CA SER A 66 6.35 18.52 -11.55
C SER A 66 7.70 18.25 -12.23
N PHE A 67 8.27 17.07 -11.98
CA PHE A 67 9.55 16.68 -12.61
C PHE A 67 9.41 16.55 -14.13
N LYS A 68 8.37 15.89 -14.62
CA LYS A 68 8.09 15.74 -16.06
C LYS A 68 7.90 17.09 -16.76
N GLU A 69 7.15 18.02 -16.15
CA GLU A 69 6.95 19.38 -16.67
C GLU A 69 8.27 20.17 -16.80
N SER A 70 9.25 19.87 -15.93
CA SER A 70 10.58 20.49 -15.98
C SER A 70 11.46 19.99 -17.13
N LEU A 71 11.12 18.83 -17.72
CA LEU A 71 11.83 18.19 -18.81
C LEU A 71 11.17 18.59 -20.14
N GLN A 72 11.95 19.18 -21.07
CA GLN A 72 11.47 19.44 -22.42
C GLN A 72 11.53 18.15 -23.25
N LEU A 73 10.55 17.27 -23.02
CA LEU A 73 10.52 15.94 -23.62
C LEU A 73 9.92 15.97 -25.03
N SER A 74 10.36 15.03 -25.87
CA SER A 74 9.81 14.81 -27.19
C SER A 74 10.04 13.37 -27.67
N GLY A 75 9.13 12.87 -28.51
CA GLY A 75 9.28 11.56 -29.16
C GLY A 75 9.04 10.37 -28.23
N SER A 76 9.80 9.30 -28.41
CA SER A 76 9.58 8.01 -27.72
C SER A 76 9.73 8.07 -26.20
N LEU A 77 10.57 8.97 -25.69
CA LEU A 77 10.75 9.14 -24.24
C LEU A 77 9.52 9.77 -23.60
N GLU A 78 8.89 10.75 -24.26
CA GLU A 78 7.65 11.33 -23.79
C GLU A 78 6.53 10.27 -23.69
N GLU A 79 6.35 9.45 -24.74
CA GLU A 79 5.37 8.36 -24.74
C GLU A 79 5.61 7.33 -23.60
N LEU A 80 6.88 7.00 -23.33
CA LEU A 80 7.24 6.08 -22.25
C LEU A 80 6.91 6.65 -20.89
N LEU A 81 7.19 7.94 -20.66
CA LEU A 81 6.87 8.64 -19.42
C LEU A 81 5.38 8.83 -19.24
N ASP A 82 4.59 9.04 -20.30
CA ASP A 82 3.14 9.08 -20.24
C ASP A 82 2.56 7.74 -19.74
N ARG A 83 3.10 6.63 -20.26
CA ARG A 83 2.71 5.29 -19.80
C ARG A 83 3.11 5.03 -18.34
N HIS A 84 4.30 5.46 -17.93
CA HIS A 84 4.76 5.36 -16.56
C HIS A 84 3.82 6.13 -15.62
N GLU A 85 3.49 7.36 -15.95
CA GLU A 85 2.58 8.23 -15.21
C GLU A 85 1.19 7.60 -15.06
N ALA A 86 0.59 7.12 -16.16
CA ALA A 86 -0.71 6.45 -16.14
C ALA A 86 -0.73 5.22 -15.22
N LEU A 87 0.34 4.40 -15.22
CA LEU A 87 0.44 3.25 -14.32
C LEU A 87 0.69 3.67 -12.86
N ALA A 88 1.42 4.77 -12.63
CA ALA A 88 1.64 5.31 -11.29
C ALA A 88 0.34 5.87 -10.68
N GLU A 89 -0.49 6.55 -11.46
CA GLU A 89 -1.82 7.00 -11.05
C GLU A 89 -2.75 5.81 -10.74
N GLN A 90 -2.73 4.78 -11.57
CA GLN A 90 -3.48 3.55 -11.30
C GLN A 90 -3.03 2.91 -9.98
N LEU A 91 -1.70 2.81 -9.75
CA LEU A 91 -1.14 2.30 -8.50
C LEU A 91 -1.59 3.13 -7.30
N LEU A 92 -1.64 4.46 -7.43
CA LEU A 92 -2.10 5.36 -6.37
C LEU A 92 -3.53 5.01 -5.93
N TRP A 93 -4.46 4.85 -6.87
CA TRP A 93 -5.83 4.47 -6.53
C TRP A 93 -5.91 3.07 -5.92
N MET A 94 -5.13 2.13 -6.41
CA MET A 94 -5.07 0.77 -5.87
C MET A 94 -4.55 0.76 -4.43
N ILE A 95 -3.49 1.51 -4.12
CA ILE A 95 -2.94 1.55 -2.75
C ILE A 95 -3.85 2.32 -1.79
N ILE A 96 -4.57 3.35 -2.24
CA ILE A 96 -5.60 4.02 -1.44
C ILE A 96 -6.73 3.03 -1.08
N ALA A 97 -7.24 2.28 -2.05
CA ALA A 97 -8.26 1.26 -1.81
C ALA A 97 -7.75 0.17 -0.85
N TYR A 98 -6.51 -0.27 -1.01
CA TYR A 98 -5.86 -1.21 -0.10
C TYR A 98 -5.69 -0.66 1.32
N ALA A 99 -5.30 0.60 1.48
CA ALA A 99 -5.17 1.26 2.77
C ALA A 99 -6.53 1.36 3.49
N VAL A 100 -7.60 1.70 2.77
CA VAL A 100 -8.97 1.69 3.33
C VAL A 100 -9.34 0.29 3.80
N LEU A 101 -9.10 -0.74 2.98
CA LEU A 101 -9.35 -2.13 3.34
C LEU A 101 -8.56 -2.54 4.60
N ALA A 102 -7.29 -2.17 4.70
CA ALA A 102 -6.42 -2.45 5.84
C ALA A 102 -6.92 -1.80 7.14
N VAL A 103 -7.35 -0.53 7.06
CA VAL A 103 -7.94 0.20 8.20
C VAL A 103 -9.25 -0.44 8.65
N VAL A 104 -10.12 -0.80 7.70
CA VAL A 104 -11.39 -1.49 8.00
C VAL A 104 -11.11 -2.85 8.68
N ALA A 105 -10.19 -3.64 8.13
CA ALA A 105 -9.82 -4.93 8.69
C ALA A 105 -9.24 -4.81 10.11
N ALA A 106 -8.37 -3.83 10.35
CA ALA A 106 -7.82 -3.55 11.67
C ALA A 106 -8.91 -3.13 12.67
N ALA A 107 -9.86 -2.29 12.26
CA ALA A 107 -10.96 -1.85 13.10
C ALA A 107 -11.93 -2.99 13.44
N VAL A 108 -12.26 -3.85 12.48
CA VAL A 108 -13.13 -5.02 12.69
C VAL A 108 -12.46 -6.00 13.65
N ALA A 109 -11.18 -6.29 13.48
CA ALA A 109 -10.42 -7.17 14.36
C ALA A 109 -10.36 -6.61 15.80
N GLY A 110 -10.09 -5.30 15.96
CA GLY A 110 -10.05 -4.66 17.26
C GLY A 110 -11.39 -4.70 18.02
N ARG A 111 -12.51 -4.49 17.32
CA ARG A 111 -13.86 -4.60 17.91
C ARG A 111 -14.18 -6.01 18.38
N SER A 112 -13.74 -7.03 17.61
CA SER A 112 -13.97 -8.42 17.98
C SER A 112 -13.20 -8.83 19.22
N GLU A 113 -11.97 -8.32 19.39
CA GLU A 113 -11.15 -8.54 20.58
C GLU A 113 -11.76 -7.86 21.80
N ALA A 114 -12.21 -6.60 21.67
CA ALA A 114 -12.85 -5.86 22.77
C ALA A 114 -14.11 -6.57 23.28
N ARG A 115 -14.96 -7.08 22.37
CA ARG A 115 -16.16 -7.85 22.74
C ARG A 115 -15.83 -9.18 23.41
N GLY A 116 -14.76 -9.85 23.01
CA GLY A 116 -14.30 -11.09 23.66
C GLY A 116 -13.62 -10.89 25.00
N ALA A 117 -13.25 -9.66 25.36
CA ALA A 117 -12.65 -9.30 26.64
C ALA A 117 -13.70 -8.91 27.73
N GLU A 118 -14.96 -8.65 27.35
CA GLU A 118 -16.00 -8.41 28.35
C GLU A 118 -16.29 -9.68 29.17
N PRO A 119 -16.27 -9.61 30.49
CA PRO A 119 -16.58 -10.75 31.36
C PRO A 119 -18.05 -11.15 31.11
N ASP A 120 -18.28 -12.34 30.54
CA ASP A 120 -19.61 -12.90 30.47
C ASP A 120 -20.10 -13.19 31.91
N SER A 121 -20.99 -12.36 32.40
CA SER A 121 -21.61 -12.51 33.73
C SER A 121 -22.54 -13.73 33.82
N ARG A 122 -22.66 -14.53 32.76
CA ARG A 122 -23.38 -15.79 32.75
C ARG A 122 -22.43 -16.93 33.15
N ARG A 123 -22.44 -17.27 34.43
CA ARG A 123 -21.72 -18.43 34.97
C ARG A 123 -22.09 -19.69 34.18
N GLY A 124 -21.15 -20.24 33.39
CA GLY A 124 -21.29 -21.56 32.78
C GLY A 124 -21.14 -21.64 31.27
N ALA A 125 -20.96 -20.53 30.53
CA ALA A 125 -20.69 -20.63 29.11
C ALA A 125 -19.23 -21.06 28.83
N PRO A 126 -18.96 -22.02 27.91
CA PRO A 126 -17.61 -22.33 27.51
C PRO A 126 -16.92 -21.08 26.93
N PRO A 127 -15.60 -20.90 27.14
CA PRO A 127 -14.91 -19.71 26.68
C PRO A 127 -15.09 -19.56 25.17
N ALA A 128 -15.72 -18.44 24.75
CA ALA A 128 -15.85 -18.12 23.34
C ALA A 128 -14.47 -18.19 22.68
N ARG A 129 -14.37 -18.89 21.55
CA ARG A 129 -13.10 -19.04 20.82
C ARG A 129 -12.53 -17.66 20.53
N ARG A 130 -11.48 -17.29 21.26
CA ARG A 130 -10.75 -16.05 21.09
C ARG A 130 -10.31 -15.94 19.63
N GLY A 131 -10.72 -14.87 18.95
CA GLY A 131 -10.14 -14.47 17.66
C GLY A 131 -10.81 -14.97 16.39
N SER A 132 -11.98 -15.62 16.47
CA SER A 132 -12.74 -15.99 15.25
C SER A 132 -13.54 -14.78 14.75
N LEU A 133 -13.04 -14.09 13.71
CA LEU A 133 -13.80 -13.07 12.97
C LEU A 133 -14.91 -13.70 12.09
N GLY A 134 -15.10 -15.01 12.15
CA GLY A 134 -16.06 -15.72 11.30
C GLY A 134 -15.81 -15.50 9.79
N VAL A 135 -16.88 -15.54 9.00
CA VAL A 135 -16.82 -15.36 7.54
C VAL A 135 -16.22 -14.00 7.15
N VAL A 136 -16.58 -12.95 7.89
CA VAL A 136 -16.05 -11.58 7.61
C VAL A 136 -14.54 -11.53 7.71
N GLY A 137 -13.95 -12.17 8.71
CA GLY A 137 -12.50 -12.21 8.85
C GLY A 137 -11.81 -13.00 7.74
N VAL A 138 -12.42 -14.07 7.27
CA VAL A 138 -11.88 -14.82 6.12
C VAL A 138 -11.93 -13.97 4.86
N VAL A 139 -13.07 -13.32 4.58
CA VAL A 139 -13.22 -12.44 3.41
C VAL A 139 -12.19 -11.30 3.45
N LEU A 140 -12.05 -10.59 4.58
CA LEU A 140 -11.07 -9.53 4.72
C LEU A 140 -9.64 -10.03 4.52
N SER A 141 -9.31 -11.21 5.05
CA SER A 141 -7.99 -11.83 4.89
C SER A 141 -7.70 -12.16 3.41
N VAL A 142 -8.66 -12.74 2.71
CA VAL A 142 -8.51 -13.05 1.27
C VAL A 142 -8.33 -11.78 0.46
N LEU A 143 -9.14 -10.75 0.71
CA LEU A 143 -9.04 -9.46 0.02
C LEU A 143 -7.70 -8.76 0.30
N LEU A 144 -7.19 -8.82 1.54
CA LEU A 144 -5.88 -8.25 1.89
C LEU A 144 -4.74 -8.98 1.18
N VAL A 145 -4.77 -10.32 1.12
CA VAL A 145 -3.73 -11.10 0.44
C VAL A 145 -3.77 -10.86 -1.06
N ALA A 146 -4.95 -10.95 -1.68
CA ALA A 146 -5.11 -10.73 -3.12
C ALA A 146 -4.80 -9.28 -3.52
N GLY A 147 -5.33 -8.31 -2.77
CA GLY A 147 -5.05 -6.89 -2.98
C GLY A 147 -3.58 -6.55 -2.78
N GLY A 148 -2.94 -7.11 -1.74
CA GLY A 148 -1.50 -6.96 -1.49
C GLY A 148 -0.65 -7.48 -2.65
N ALA A 149 -0.97 -8.65 -3.20
CA ALA A 149 -0.31 -9.19 -4.39
C ALA A 149 -0.49 -8.27 -5.61
N ALA A 150 -1.71 -7.76 -5.82
CA ALA A 150 -2.03 -6.89 -6.94
C ALA A 150 -1.28 -5.55 -6.87
N VAL A 151 -1.25 -4.86 -5.70
CA VAL A 151 -0.53 -3.58 -5.56
C VAL A 151 0.98 -3.78 -5.66
N THR A 152 1.53 -4.90 -5.15
CA THR A 152 2.95 -5.22 -5.29
C THR A 152 3.33 -5.47 -6.74
N TYR A 153 2.52 -6.24 -7.48
CA TYR A 153 2.74 -6.46 -8.91
C TYR A 153 2.67 -5.15 -9.71
N GLN A 154 1.70 -4.29 -9.41
CA GLN A 154 1.60 -3.00 -10.08
C GLN A 154 2.79 -2.10 -9.75
N THR A 155 3.30 -2.13 -8.51
CA THR A 155 4.53 -1.41 -8.12
C THR A 155 5.73 -1.87 -8.95
N TYR A 156 5.86 -3.17 -9.17
CA TYR A 156 6.90 -3.73 -10.05
C TYR A 156 6.78 -3.17 -11.48
N ARG A 157 5.57 -3.15 -12.07
CA ARG A 157 5.34 -2.64 -13.43
C ARG A 157 5.69 -1.15 -13.57
N VAL A 158 5.31 -0.34 -12.57
CA VAL A 158 5.67 1.08 -12.54
C VAL A 158 7.19 1.25 -12.46
N GLY A 159 7.86 0.47 -11.61
CA GLY A 159 9.32 0.50 -11.48
C GLY A 159 10.05 0.07 -12.75
N GLU A 160 9.55 -0.94 -13.46
CA GLU A 160 10.10 -1.43 -14.75
C GLU A 160 10.12 -0.31 -15.80
N LEU A 161 8.97 0.37 -16.03
CA LEU A 161 8.91 1.49 -16.97
C LEU A 161 9.78 2.68 -16.54
N GLY A 162 9.84 2.98 -15.24
CA GLY A 162 10.72 4.03 -14.74
C GLY A 162 12.20 3.72 -14.97
N SER A 163 12.63 2.47 -14.83
CA SER A 163 13.99 2.05 -15.11
C SER A 163 14.29 2.05 -16.62
N GLU A 164 13.34 1.67 -17.45
CA GLU A 164 13.48 1.71 -18.91
C GLU A 164 13.66 3.15 -19.41
N ALA A 165 12.93 4.12 -18.84
CA ALA A 165 13.09 5.53 -19.17
C ALA A 165 14.47 6.08 -18.85
N LEU A 166 15.13 5.57 -17.80
CA LEU A 166 16.48 6.02 -17.40
C LEU A 166 17.60 5.30 -18.14
N TRP A 167 17.45 4.01 -18.46
CA TRP A 167 18.53 3.16 -18.95
C TRP A 167 18.30 2.61 -20.36
N GLY A 168 17.06 2.58 -20.86
CA GLY A 168 16.70 2.01 -22.15
C GLY A 168 17.17 2.81 -23.36
N THR A 169 17.60 4.06 -23.16
CA THR A 169 18.09 4.95 -24.24
C THR A 169 19.61 4.86 -24.47
N THR A 170 20.33 3.98 -23.77
CA THR A 170 21.79 3.83 -23.83
C THR A 170 22.26 2.64 -24.68
N GLY A 171 21.37 2.04 -25.49
CA GLY A 171 21.67 0.93 -26.41
C GLY A 171 21.71 1.33 -27.87
#